data_243d41a51176633b9573224f574b5967
#
_entry.id   243d41a51176633b9573224f574b5967
#
_cell.length_a   1.000
_cell.length_b   1.000
_cell.length_c   1.000
_cell.angle_alpha   90.00
_cell.angle_beta   90.00
_cell.angle_gamma   90.00
#
_symmetry.space_group_name_H-M   'P 1'
#
loop_
_entity.id
_entity.type
_entity.pdbx_description
1 polymer ?
#
loop_
_entity_poly.entity_id
_entity_poly.type
_entity_poly.pdbx_seq_one_letter_code
_entity_poly.pdbx_strand_id
1 'polypeptide(L)'
;MELNDLVVFGISHHELNTNEREAFIQQMPETIIHELFQEKKLNGYVNLSTCLRVEFYLDINENFSMDELLDKFSLKKGIFIKHGEEAADYLFKVSCGFFSVIKGEDQILAQIKKAHALSMEQETSSKILNIVFNKAIDLGKKFRTQSMICHNALSLEAISLKFIKESIGFLNDKKILILGVGDLAQAILYLLVKEGVKDITITNRTYHKALEVQSVFDVNVINFEKKYLAAAENDVIISVTSAPHLVLTKEELLPLLKRDKKYTFLDLAMPRDIDSELSSEENIDLFNLDDIWKVYNKNLKTRDELMESYSFLIDKQMINLKKWFQYYEERKI
;
A
#
# COMPACT_ATOMS: atom_id res chain seq x y z
N MET A 1 -33.05 -9.45 -0.63
CA MET A 1 -31.62 -9.22 -0.25
C MET A 1 -30.92 -10.53 -0.44
N GLU A 2 -30.23 -10.66 -1.53
CA GLU A 2 -29.57 -11.90 -1.94
C GLU A 2 -28.08 -11.65 -2.11
N LEU A 3 -27.26 -12.68 -1.90
CA LEU A 3 -25.83 -12.55 -2.14
C LEU A 3 -25.53 -12.22 -3.62
N ASN A 4 -26.43 -12.62 -4.53
CA ASN A 4 -26.34 -12.33 -5.96
C ASN A 4 -26.41 -10.83 -6.29
N ASP A 5 -26.99 -10.02 -5.38
CA ASP A 5 -27.06 -8.56 -5.53
C ASP A 5 -25.70 -7.88 -5.28
N LEU A 6 -24.72 -8.61 -4.75
CA LEU A 6 -23.37 -8.12 -4.54
C LEU A 6 -22.56 -8.15 -5.85
N VAL A 7 -21.99 -7.02 -6.21
CA VAL A 7 -21.08 -6.91 -7.37
C VAL A 7 -19.82 -6.17 -6.96
N VAL A 8 -18.65 -6.61 -7.43
CA VAL A 8 -17.43 -5.81 -7.44
C VAL A 8 -17.08 -5.43 -8.86
N PHE A 9 -16.79 -4.17 -9.06
CA PHE A 9 -16.37 -3.55 -10.30
C PHE A 9 -15.12 -2.71 -10.04
N GLY A 10 -14.12 -2.82 -10.90
CA GLY A 10 -12.92 -1.99 -10.72
C GLY A 10 -11.74 -2.37 -11.58
N ILE A 11 -10.60 -1.80 -11.26
CA ILE A 11 -9.30 -2.04 -11.86
C ILE A 11 -8.25 -2.34 -10.81
N SER A 12 -7.21 -3.08 -11.19
CA SER A 12 -6.08 -3.34 -10.31
C SER A 12 -4.73 -3.25 -11.03
N HIS A 13 -3.64 -3.25 -10.25
CA HIS A 13 -2.27 -3.24 -10.76
C HIS A 13 -1.87 -4.54 -11.50
N HIS A 14 -2.68 -5.60 -11.40
CA HIS A 14 -2.45 -6.85 -12.13
C HIS A 14 -2.81 -6.72 -13.61
N GLU A 15 -3.81 -5.90 -13.92
CA GLU A 15 -4.34 -5.71 -15.29
C GLU A 15 -3.79 -4.45 -15.96
N LEU A 16 -3.50 -3.40 -15.17
CA LEU A 16 -3.15 -2.07 -15.69
C LEU A 16 -1.86 -1.53 -15.09
N ASN A 17 -1.03 -0.92 -15.92
CA ASN A 17 0.12 -0.13 -15.47
C ASN A 17 -0.33 1.19 -14.82
N THR A 18 0.62 1.94 -14.26
CA THR A 18 0.33 3.18 -13.52
C THR A 18 -0.39 4.23 -14.36
N ASN A 19 0.06 4.47 -15.61
CA ASN A 19 -0.55 5.47 -16.49
C ASN A 19 -1.99 5.08 -16.87
N GLU A 20 -2.23 3.80 -17.11
CA GLU A 20 -3.57 3.28 -17.44
C GLU A 20 -4.52 3.41 -16.24
N ARG A 21 -4.03 3.17 -15.00
CA ARG A 21 -4.82 3.39 -13.78
C ARG A 21 -5.16 4.87 -13.57
N GLU A 22 -4.19 5.76 -13.80
CA GLU A 22 -4.41 7.20 -13.74
C GLU A 22 -5.47 7.66 -14.74
N ALA A 23 -5.40 7.15 -15.98
CA ALA A 23 -6.41 7.45 -17.01
C ALA A 23 -7.81 6.94 -16.64
N PHE A 24 -7.92 5.83 -15.92
CA PHE A 24 -9.21 5.37 -15.37
C PHE A 24 -9.72 6.31 -14.26
N ILE A 25 -8.84 6.71 -13.34
CA ILE A 25 -9.20 7.63 -12.24
C ILE A 25 -9.67 9.00 -12.78
N GLN A 26 -9.06 9.48 -13.87
CA GLN A 26 -9.46 10.74 -14.52
C GLN A 26 -10.90 10.73 -15.07
N GLN A 27 -11.48 9.54 -15.29
CA GLN A 27 -12.90 9.42 -15.68
C GLN A 27 -13.86 9.60 -14.48
N MET A 28 -13.34 9.90 -13.29
CA MET A 28 -14.11 10.17 -12.07
C MET A 28 -15.10 9.03 -11.70
N PRO A 29 -14.62 7.78 -11.59
CA PRO A 29 -15.49 6.62 -11.36
C PRO A 29 -16.33 6.75 -10.09
N GLU A 30 -15.82 7.39 -9.05
CA GLU A 30 -16.55 7.62 -7.80
C GLU A 30 -17.80 8.50 -8.01
N THR A 31 -17.68 9.55 -8.81
CA THR A 31 -18.81 10.42 -9.18
C THR A 31 -19.88 9.63 -9.94
N ILE A 32 -19.45 8.82 -10.92
CA ILE A 32 -20.37 7.98 -11.71
C ILE A 32 -21.16 6.99 -10.81
N ILE A 33 -20.47 6.32 -9.89
CA ILE A 33 -21.11 5.38 -8.95
C ILE A 33 -22.04 6.12 -7.99
N HIS A 34 -21.64 7.29 -7.50
CA HIS A 34 -22.49 8.09 -6.62
C HIS A 34 -23.76 8.57 -7.33
N GLU A 35 -23.70 8.98 -8.60
CA GLU A 35 -24.86 9.33 -9.42
C GLU A 35 -25.85 8.16 -9.53
N LEU A 36 -25.35 6.94 -9.83
CA LEU A 36 -26.20 5.73 -9.88
C LEU A 36 -26.87 5.42 -8.53
N PHE A 37 -26.19 5.68 -7.42
CA PHE A 37 -26.78 5.56 -6.09
C PHE A 37 -27.89 6.61 -5.85
N GLN A 38 -27.68 7.86 -6.23
CA GLN A 38 -28.69 8.93 -6.15
C GLN A 38 -29.89 8.64 -7.05
N GLU A 39 -29.67 8.02 -8.21
CA GLU A 39 -30.73 7.56 -9.13
C GLU A 39 -31.47 6.31 -8.61
N LYS A 40 -31.13 5.81 -7.41
CA LYS A 40 -31.72 4.60 -6.79
C LYS A 40 -31.55 3.33 -7.63
N LYS A 41 -30.49 3.24 -8.42
CA LYS A 41 -30.07 2.04 -9.15
C LYS A 41 -29.23 1.11 -8.28
N LEU A 42 -28.64 1.64 -7.21
CA LEU A 42 -27.88 0.90 -6.21
C LEU A 42 -28.57 1.05 -4.85
N ASN A 43 -28.60 -0.04 -4.07
CA ASN A 43 -29.00 -0.03 -2.67
C ASN A 43 -27.87 0.51 -1.77
N GLY A 44 -26.64 0.47 -2.26
CA GLY A 44 -25.45 0.99 -1.61
C GLY A 44 -24.17 0.68 -2.36
N TYR A 45 -23.08 1.32 -1.93
CA TYR A 45 -21.75 1.05 -2.43
C TYR A 45 -20.66 1.34 -1.39
N VAL A 46 -19.50 0.68 -1.56
CA VAL A 46 -18.25 0.95 -0.84
C VAL A 46 -17.14 1.16 -1.86
N ASN A 47 -16.42 2.27 -1.76
CA ASN A 47 -15.25 2.57 -2.59
C ASN A 47 -13.95 2.17 -1.86
N LEU A 48 -13.21 1.20 -2.41
CA LEU A 48 -11.88 0.79 -1.97
C LEU A 48 -10.84 1.27 -2.97
N SER A 49 -10.37 2.50 -2.80
CA SER A 49 -9.33 3.11 -3.64
C SER A 49 -8.00 3.18 -2.91
N THR A 50 -6.95 2.68 -3.56
CA THR A 50 -5.57 2.67 -3.09
C THR A 50 -4.62 2.99 -4.26
N CYS A 51 -3.31 3.07 -4.02
CA CYS A 51 -2.33 3.24 -5.11
C CYS A 51 -2.31 2.07 -6.12
N LEU A 52 -2.83 0.89 -5.73
CA LEU A 52 -2.75 -0.34 -6.53
C LEU A 52 -4.09 -0.79 -7.12
N ARG A 53 -5.21 -0.27 -6.63
CA ARG A 53 -6.56 -0.64 -7.06
C ARG A 53 -7.56 0.47 -6.88
N VAL A 54 -8.58 0.48 -7.74
CA VAL A 54 -9.79 1.27 -7.59
C VAL A 54 -10.96 0.31 -7.77
N GLU A 55 -11.65 -0.01 -6.68
CA GLU A 55 -12.70 -1.03 -6.62
C GLU A 55 -13.96 -0.47 -5.98
N PHE A 56 -15.10 -0.74 -6.58
CA PHE A 56 -16.40 -0.41 -6.03
C PHE A 56 -17.16 -1.71 -5.76
N TYR A 57 -17.55 -1.90 -4.51
CA TYR A 57 -18.42 -2.98 -4.10
C TYR A 57 -19.83 -2.43 -4.05
N LEU A 58 -20.71 -2.99 -4.87
CA LEU A 58 -22.05 -2.49 -5.14
C LEU A 58 -23.08 -3.49 -4.59
N ASP A 59 -24.12 -2.98 -4.00
CA ASP A 59 -25.38 -3.69 -3.74
C ASP A 59 -26.38 -3.22 -4.81
N ILE A 60 -26.55 -4.04 -5.84
CA ILE A 60 -27.39 -3.72 -7.01
C ILE A 60 -28.86 -4.07 -6.74
N ASN A 61 -29.76 -3.44 -7.49
CA ASN A 61 -31.18 -3.77 -7.50
C ASN A 61 -31.68 -4.01 -8.93
N GLU A 62 -32.97 -4.29 -9.08
CA GLU A 62 -33.58 -4.61 -10.37
C GLU A 62 -33.49 -3.51 -11.43
N ASN A 63 -33.22 -2.26 -11.02
CA ASN A 63 -33.09 -1.11 -11.92
C ASN A 63 -31.64 -0.91 -12.40
N PHE A 64 -30.69 -1.70 -11.89
CA PHE A 64 -29.29 -1.60 -12.26
C PHE A 64 -28.98 -2.33 -13.56
N SER A 65 -28.19 -1.70 -14.43
CA SER A 65 -27.65 -2.31 -15.63
C SER A 65 -26.13 -2.18 -15.66
N MET A 66 -25.45 -3.31 -15.79
CA MET A 66 -23.98 -3.34 -15.94
C MET A 66 -23.54 -2.70 -17.25
N ASP A 67 -24.29 -2.89 -18.33
CA ASP A 67 -23.99 -2.27 -19.63
C ASP A 67 -24.11 -0.76 -19.54
N GLU A 68 -25.14 -0.23 -18.86
CA GLU A 68 -25.27 1.21 -18.63
C GLU A 68 -24.10 1.76 -17.79
N LEU A 69 -23.63 1.04 -16.77
CA LEU A 69 -22.44 1.43 -16.01
C LEU A 69 -21.21 1.48 -16.92
N LEU A 70 -20.97 0.42 -17.69
CA LEU A 70 -19.80 0.32 -18.55
C LEU A 70 -19.80 1.39 -19.67
N ASP A 71 -20.97 1.78 -20.16
CA ASP A 71 -21.09 2.82 -21.20
C ASP A 71 -20.75 4.22 -20.72
N LYS A 72 -20.72 4.45 -19.40
CA LYS A 72 -20.25 5.70 -18.79
C LYS A 72 -18.72 5.83 -18.84
N PHE A 73 -17.99 4.74 -19.15
CA PHE A 73 -16.52 4.74 -19.24
C PHE A 73 -16.04 4.67 -20.69
N SER A 74 -15.16 5.59 -21.07
CA SER A 74 -14.49 5.58 -22.37
C SER A 74 -13.36 4.56 -22.42
N LEU A 75 -12.63 4.37 -21.30
CA LEU A 75 -11.57 3.35 -21.15
C LEU A 75 -12.14 2.15 -20.40
N LYS A 76 -12.41 1.08 -21.12
CA LYS A 76 -12.93 -0.20 -20.57
C LYS A 76 -11.85 -1.26 -20.35
N LYS A 77 -10.62 -1.04 -20.83
CA LYS A 77 -9.51 -1.99 -20.69
C LYS A 77 -9.17 -2.22 -19.23
N GLY A 78 -9.00 -3.47 -18.83
CA GLY A 78 -8.57 -3.87 -17.49
C GLY A 78 -9.65 -3.76 -16.43
N ILE A 79 -10.87 -3.34 -16.79
CA ILE A 79 -12.02 -3.41 -15.87
C ILE A 79 -12.36 -4.87 -15.64
N PHE A 80 -12.42 -5.26 -14.38
CA PHE A 80 -12.95 -6.56 -13.98
C PHE A 80 -14.29 -6.40 -13.26
N ILE A 81 -15.13 -7.43 -13.37
CA ILE A 81 -16.44 -7.50 -12.72
C ILE A 81 -16.59 -8.90 -12.13
N LYS A 82 -17.09 -8.98 -10.89
CA LYS A 82 -17.46 -10.23 -10.24
C LYS A 82 -18.78 -10.06 -9.54
N HIS A 83 -19.57 -11.14 -9.48
CA HIS A 83 -20.90 -11.14 -8.93
C HIS A 83 -21.04 -12.11 -7.76
N GLY A 84 -21.93 -11.83 -6.84
CA GLY A 84 -22.39 -12.74 -5.81
C GLY A 84 -21.26 -13.35 -4.97
N GLU A 85 -21.20 -14.68 -4.96
CA GLU A 85 -20.19 -15.44 -4.25
C GLU A 85 -18.77 -15.10 -4.72
N GLU A 86 -18.58 -14.88 -6.01
CA GLU A 86 -17.27 -14.56 -6.57
C GLU A 86 -16.79 -13.18 -6.11
N ALA A 87 -17.70 -12.21 -5.97
CA ALA A 87 -17.39 -10.90 -5.44
C ALA A 87 -17.02 -10.96 -3.94
N ALA A 88 -17.72 -11.78 -3.16
CA ALA A 88 -17.43 -11.98 -1.76
C ALA A 88 -16.08 -12.71 -1.54
N ASP A 89 -15.82 -13.78 -2.30
CA ASP A 89 -14.54 -14.52 -2.28
C ASP A 89 -13.36 -13.60 -2.63
N TYR A 90 -13.55 -12.77 -3.65
CA TYR A 90 -12.56 -11.78 -4.05
C TYR A 90 -12.25 -10.81 -2.90
N LEU A 91 -13.24 -10.20 -2.26
CA LEU A 91 -13.03 -9.32 -1.11
C LEU A 91 -12.34 -10.04 0.05
N PHE A 92 -12.67 -11.28 0.32
CA PHE A 92 -12.04 -12.10 1.35
C PHE A 92 -10.55 -12.32 1.04
N LYS A 93 -10.22 -12.64 -0.20
CA LYS A 93 -8.82 -12.76 -0.67
C LYS A 93 -8.08 -11.42 -0.59
N VAL A 94 -8.73 -10.31 -0.99
CA VAL A 94 -8.16 -8.96 -0.82
C VAL A 94 -7.89 -8.68 0.66
N SER A 95 -8.84 -8.97 1.55
CA SER A 95 -8.69 -8.71 3.00
C SER A 95 -7.55 -9.50 3.64
N CYS A 96 -7.27 -10.71 3.14
CA CYS A 96 -6.14 -11.54 3.56
C CYS A 96 -4.81 -11.13 2.90
N GLY A 97 -4.84 -10.25 1.89
CA GLY A 97 -3.64 -9.76 1.19
C GLY A 97 -3.13 -10.66 0.07
N PHE A 98 -3.99 -11.55 -0.50
CA PHE A 98 -3.60 -12.41 -1.64
C PHE A 98 -3.27 -11.62 -2.91
N PHE A 99 -3.89 -10.47 -3.09
CA PHE A 99 -3.69 -9.58 -4.23
C PHE A 99 -2.86 -8.33 -3.89
N SER A 100 -2.16 -8.32 -2.77
CA SER A 100 -1.20 -7.29 -2.43
C SER A 100 0.16 -7.60 -3.04
N VAL A 101 0.94 -6.56 -3.37
CA VAL A 101 2.33 -6.71 -3.80
C VAL A 101 3.13 -7.42 -2.70
N ILE A 102 2.94 -6.98 -1.46
CA ILE A 102 3.45 -7.69 -0.28
C ILE A 102 2.35 -8.61 0.24
N LYS A 103 2.45 -9.89 -0.08
CA LYS A 103 1.45 -10.89 0.32
C LYS A 103 1.19 -10.85 1.83
N GLY A 104 -0.08 -10.72 2.22
CA GLY A 104 -0.50 -10.72 3.61
C GLY A 104 -0.16 -9.45 4.41
N GLU A 105 0.21 -8.33 3.77
CA GLU A 105 0.46 -7.05 4.45
C GLU A 105 -0.74 -6.58 5.28
N ASP A 106 -0.48 -5.79 6.33
CA ASP A 106 -1.54 -5.23 7.19
C ASP A 106 -2.24 -4.03 6.57
N GLN A 107 -1.58 -3.32 5.66
CA GLN A 107 -2.05 -2.05 5.11
C GLN A 107 -3.38 -2.20 4.37
N ILE A 108 -3.55 -3.24 3.56
CA ILE A 108 -4.80 -3.48 2.84
C ILE A 108 -5.98 -3.71 3.80
N LEU A 109 -5.77 -4.41 4.92
CA LEU A 109 -6.83 -4.60 5.90
C LEU A 109 -7.23 -3.28 6.59
N ALA A 110 -6.27 -2.40 6.85
CA ALA A 110 -6.55 -1.06 7.37
C ALA A 110 -7.32 -0.21 6.35
N GLN A 111 -6.97 -0.30 5.06
CA GLN A 111 -7.67 0.39 3.96
C GLN A 111 -9.13 -0.10 3.82
N ILE A 112 -9.37 -1.41 3.90
CA ILE A 112 -10.73 -1.99 3.87
C ILE A 112 -11.56 -1.48 5.06
N LYS A 113 -11.00 -1.46 6.28
CA LYS A 113 -11.68 -0.91 7.45
C LYS A 113 -12.05 0.56 7.25
N LYS A 114 -11.10 1.37 6.74
CA LYS A 114 -11.33 2.80 6.48
C LYS A 114 -12.39 3.02 5.41
N ALA A 115 -12.34 2.27 4.30
CA ALA A 115 -13.32 2.37 3.22
C ALA A 115 -14.74 2.02 3.71
N HIS A 116 -14.89 0.94 4.50
CA HIS A 116 -16.16 0.55 5.09
C HIS A 116 -16.67 1.60 6.11
N ALA A 117 -15.81 2.08 7.00
CA ALA A 117 -16.20 3.10 7.96
C ALA A 117 -16.68 4.40 7.28
N LEU A 118 -15.97 4.82 6.22
CA LEU A 118 -16.34 6.00 5.43
C LEU A 118 -17.71 5.82 4.75
N SER A 119 -17.96 4.65 4.16
CA SER A 119 -19.25 4.37 3.52
C SER A 119 -20.43 4.33 4.53
N MET A 120 -20.14 3.91 5.77
CA MET A 120 -21.12 3.98 6.86
C MET A 120 -21.42 5.44 7.27
N GLU A 121 -20.38 6.27 7.40
CA GLU A 121 -20.49 7.69 7.74
C GLU A 121 -21.24 8.48 6.67
N GLN A 122 -20.99 8.15 5.38
CA GLN A 122 -21.64 8.78 4.23
C GLN A 122 -23.02 8.20 3.91
N GLU A 123 -23.51 7.22 4.68
CA GLU A 123 -24.77 6.53 4.47
C GLU A 123 -24.88 5.87 3.07
N THR A 124 -23.75 5.51 2.45
CA THR A 124 -23.71 4.81 1.16
C THR A 124 -23.63 3.30 1.32
N SER A 125 -23.37 2.77 2.52
CA SER A 125 -23.30 1.33 2.75
C SER A 125 -24.68 0.72 2.99
N SER A 126 -24.92 -0.42 2.33
CA SER A 126 -26.13 -1.20 2.53
C SER A 126 -25.95 -2.30 3.58
N LYS A 127 -27.06 -2.99 3.93
CA LYS A 127 -27.02 -4.14 4.85
C LYS A 127 -26.15 -5.29 4.32
N ILE A 128 -26.21 -5.60 3.02
CA ILE A 128 -25.37 -6.64 2.39
C ILE A 128 -23.89 -6.26 2.53
N LEU A 129 -23.54 -5.05 2.13
CA LEU A 129 -22.17 -4.56 2.19
C LEU A 129 -21.63 -4.58 3.62
N ASN A 130 -22.44 -4.14 4.60
CA ASN A 130 -22.06 -4.17 6.01
C ASN A 130 -21.73 -5.59 6.49
N ILE A 131 -22.51 -6.58 6.10
CA ILE A 131 -22.29 -7.98 6.49
C ILE A 131 -21.01 -8.52 5.83
N VAL A 132 -20.88 -8.32 4.52
CA VAL A 132 -19.74 -8.87 3.76
C VAL A 132 -18.44 -8.23 4.19
N PHE A 133 -18.40 -6.89 4.37
CA PHE A 133 -17.21 -6.17 4.83
C PHE A 133 -16.83 -6.54 6.27
N ASN A 134 -17.77 -6.66 7.20
CA ASN A 134 -17.47 -7.10 8.55
C ASN A 134 -16.88 -8.51 8.56
N LYS A 135 -17.43 -9.44 7.77
CA LYS A 135 -16.88 -10.80 7.64
C LYS A 135 -15.50 -10.80 6.99
N ALA A 136 -15.24 -9.94 6.01
CA ALA A 136 -13.93 -9.77 5.39
C ALA A 136 -12.89 -9.23 6.39
N ILE A 137 -13.26 -8.23 7.18
CA ILE A 137 -12.41 -7.64 8.21
C ILE A 137 -12.06 -8.67 9.30
N ASP A 138 -13.04 -9.43 9.76
CA ASP A 138 -12.82 -10.48 10.78
C ASP A 138 -11.96 -11.63 10.23
N LEU A 139 -12.19 -12.02 8.98
CA LEU A 139 -11.35 -13.00 8.30
C LEU A 139 -9.91 -12.50 8.17
N GLY A 140 -9.71 -11.28 7.70
CA GLY A 140 -8.37 -10.69 7.53
C GLY A 140 -7.58 -10.61 8.83
N LYS A 141 -8.24 -10.29 9.97
CA LYS A 141 -7.63 -10.35 11.30
C LYS A 141 -7.24 -11.77 11.68
N LYS A 142 -8.20 -12.71 11.55
CA LYS A 142 -8.01 -14.12 11.88
C LYS A 142 -6.92 -14.77 11.05
N PHE A 143 -6.90 -14.48 9.75
CA PHE A 143 -5.88 -14.99 8.84
C PHE A 143 -4.48 -14.60 9.30
N ARG A 144 -4.25 -13.33 9.60
CA ARG A 144 -2.95 -12.81 10.06
C ARG A 144 -2.54 -13.39 11.42
N THR A 145 -3.50 -13.52 12.35
CA THR A 145 -3.22 -14.10 13.68
C THR A 145 -2.84 -15.57 13.59
N GLN A 146 -3.53 -16.35 12.76
CA GLN A 146 -3.28 -17.80 12.66
C GLN A 146 -2.07 -18.13 11.80
N SER A 147 -1.89 -17.46 10.67
CA SER A 147 -0.75 -17.69 9.79
C SER A 147 0.55 -17.06 10.31
N MET A 148 0.45 -16.11 11.25
CA MET A 148 1.58 -15.29 11.72
C MET A 148 2.35 -14.65 10.56
N ILE A 149 1.69 -14.39 9.42
CA ILE A 149 2.32 -13.93 8.19
C ILE A 149 2.98 -12.56 8.37
N CYS A 150 2.42 -11.73 9.26
CA CYS A 150 3.00 -10.42 9.60
C CYS A 150 4.27 -10.56 10.44
N HIS A 151 4.41 -11.61 11.26
CA HIS A 151 5.63 -11.86 12.04
C HIS A 151 6.78 -12.37 11.16
N ASN A 152 6.46 -13.09 10.09
CA ASN A 152 7.42 -13.58 9.09
C ASN A 152 7.55 -12.64 7.88
N ALA A 153 6.74 -11.57 7.85
CA ALA A 153 6.73 -10.57 6.82
C ALA A 153 7.70 -9.47 7.19
N LEU A 154 8.81 -9.45 6.54
CA LEU A 154 9.61 -8.25 6.48
C LEU A 154 8.78 -7.22 5.69
N SER A 155 8.26 -6.22 6.38
CA SER A 155 7.69 -5.03 5.74
C SER A 155 8.76 -4.32 4.91
N LEU A 156 8.38 -3.43 4.01
CA LEU A 156 9.32 -2.74 3.12
C LEU A 156 10.46 -2.07 3.92
N GLU A 157 10.12 -1.41 5.04
CA GLU A 157 11.09 -0.79 5.94
C GLU A 157 12.04 -1.82 6.55
N ALA A 158 11.54 -2.99 6.98
CA ALA A 158 12.38 -4.04 7.59
C ALA A 158 13.28 -4.72 6.55
N ILE A 159 12.79 -4.95 5.33
CA ILE A 159 13.59 -5.48 4.22
C ILE A 159 14.67 -4.48 3.84
N SER A 160 14.32 -3.20 3.74
CA SER A 160 15.26 -2.13 3.40
C SER A 160 16.41 -2.04 4.40
N LEU A 161 16.12 -2.10 5.69
CA LEU A 161 17.15 -2.09 6.73
C LEU A 161 17.99 -3.37 6.73
N LYS A 162 17.36 -4.52 6.55
CA LYS A 162 18.10 -5.80 6.41
C LYS A 162 19.04 -5.74 5.22
N PHE A 163 18.58 -5.24 4.07
CA PHE A 163 19.37 -5.09 2.87
C PHE A 163 20.60 -4.17 3.07
N ILE A 164 20.38 -3.00 3.69
CA ILE A 164 21.50 -2.09 4.02
C ILE A 164 22.51 -2.79 4.94
N LYS A 165 22.02 -3.48 5.99
CA LYS A 165 22.91 -4.22 6.91
C LYS A 165 23.70 -5.31 6.24
N GLU A 166 23.12 -6.04 5.31
CA GLU A 166 23.83 -7.06 4.52
C GLU A 166 24.89 -6.43 3.61
N SER A 167 24.69 -5.18 3.18
CA SER A 167 25.61 -4.46 2.30
C SER A 167 26.77 -3.79 3.05
N ILE A 168 26.50 -3.19 4.24
CA ILE A 168 27.49 -2.35 4.95
C ILE A 168 27.76 -2.77 6.39
N GLY A 169 27.09 -3.81 6.90
CA GLY A 169 27.25 -4.30 8.27
C GLY A 169 26.41 -3.52 9.29
N PHE A 170 26.96 -3.35 10.50
CA PHE A 170 26.24 -2.70 11.60
C PHE A 170 25.97 -1.21 11.33
N LEU A 171 24.79 -0.73 11.72
CA LEU A 171 24.34 0.65 11.52
C LEU A 171 24.59 1.56 12.73
N ASN A 172 24.91 0.99 13.89
CA ASN A 172 24.94 1.74 15.16
C ASN A 172 25.97 2.89 15.18
N ASP A 173 27.06 2.74 14.44
CA ASP A 173 28.14 3.73 14.35
C ASP A 173 28.07 4.57 13.05
N LYS A 174 26.98 4.43 12.29
CA LYS A 174 26.79 5.14 11.03
C LYS A 174 25.99 6.41 11.23
N LYS A 175 26.32 7.43 10.46
CA LYS A 175 25.52 8.64 10.31
C LYS A 175 24.50 8.44 9.22
N ILE A 176 23.23 8.61 9.55
CA ILE A 176 22.12 8.32 8.64
C ILE A 176 21.33 9.59 8.35
N LEU A 177 21.15 9.90 7.07
CA LEU A 177 20.26 10.95 6.60
C LEU A 177 18.99 10.34 6.01
N ILE A 178 17.82 10.81 6.46
CA ILE A 178 16.52 10.45 5.86
C ILE A 178 15.93 11.69 5.18
N LEU A 179 15.65 11.57 3.88
CA LEU A 179 14.95 12.57 3.08
C LEU A 179 13.47 12.19 2.97
N GLY A 180 12.60 13.03 3.56
CA GLY A 180 11.17 12.77 3.69
C GLY A 180 10.78 12.33 5.10
N VAL A 181 9.50 12.54 5.46
CA VAL A 181 8.93 12.21 6.78
C VAL A 181 7.53 11.58 6.65
N GLY A 182 7.23 10.94 5.52
CA GLY A 182 6.02 10.16 5.31
C GLY A 182 5.99 8.88 6.16
N ASP A 183 4.91 8.11 6.06
CA ASP A 183 4.68 6.90 6.88
C ASP A 183 5.84 5.89 6.77
N LEU A 184 6.35 5.65 5.55
CA LEU A 184 7.49 4.75 5.33
C LEU A 184 8.78 5.27 5.97
N ALA A 185 9.03 6.59 5.86
CA ALA A 185 10.19 7.22 6.50
C ALA A 185 10.13 7.08 8.03
N GLN A 186 8.96 7.30 8.63
CA GLN A 186 8.75 7.15 10.07
C GLN A 186 8.88 5.70 10.53
N ALA A 187 8.39 4.74 9.74
CA ALA A 187 8.55 3.32 10.03
C ALA A 187 10.04 2.89 9.99
N ILE A 188 10.80 3.36 8.99
CA ILE A 188 12.26 3.14 8.92
C ILE A 188 12.95 3.77 10.13
N LEU A 189 12.62 5.01 10.45
CA LEU A 189 13.17 5.73 11.60
C LEU A 189 12.92 4.99 12.92
N TYR A 190 11.69 4.51 13.15
CA TYR A 190 11.35 3.71 14.32
C TYR A 190 12.25 2.47 14.45
N LEU A 191 12.49 1.76 13.34
CA LEU A 191 13.34 0.57 13.36
C LEU A 191 14.81 0.93 13.61
N LEU A 192 15.34 2.01 13.03
CA LEU A 192 16.70 2.49 13.27
C LEU A 192 16.93 2.85 14.75
N VAL A 193 16.01 3.58 15.35
CA VAL A 193 16.05 3.94 16.77
C VAL A 193 15.97 2.69 17.65
N LYS A 194 15.08 1.75 17.32
CA LYS A 194 14.95 0.48 18.05
C LYS A 194 16.24 -0.37 17.98
N GLU A 195 17.00 -0.27 16.90
CA GLU A 195 18.28 -0.93 16.74
C GLU A 195 19.46 -0.20 17.41
N GLY A 196 19.20 0.96 17.99
CA GLY A 196 20.19 1.72 18.73
C GLY A 196 21.05 2.66 17.89
N VAL A 197 20.63 2.99 16.66
CA VAL A 197 21.28 4.04 15.85
C VAL A 197 21.06 5.39 16.51
N LYS A 198 22.17 6.15 16.74
CA LYS A 198 22.12 7.42 17.50
C LYS A 198 22.25 8.65 16.63
N ASP A 199 22.98 8.57 15.53
CA ASP A 199 23.25 9.72 14.65
C ASP A 199 22.33 9.68 13.44
N ILE A 200 21.09 10.16 13.65
CA ILE A 200 20.07 10.21 12.59
C ILE A 200 19.69 11.67 12.36
N THR A 201 19.80 12.08 11.12
CA THR A 201 19.36 13.39 10.63
C THR A 201 18.18 13.20 9.70
N ILE A 202 17.14 13.99 9.87
CA ILE A 202 15.98 14.00 8.98
C ILE A 202 15.78 15.36 8.33
N THR A 203 15.23 15.37 7.14
CA THR A 203 14.81 16.61 6.47
C THR A 203 13.57 16.38 5.61
N ASN A 204 12.80 17.43 5.45
CA ASN A 204 11.61 17.43 4.61
C ASN A 204 11.38 18.81 3.99
N ARG A 205 10.85 18.86 2.77
CA ARG A 205 10.52 20.14 2.11
C ARG A 205 9.62 21.02 2.99
N THR A 206 8.64 20.43 3.65
CA THR A 206 7.84 21.10 4.68
C THR A 206 8.53 20.92 6.03
N TYR A 207 9.35 21.89 6.41
CA TYR A 207 10.20 21.84 7.63
C TYR A 207 9.42 21.51 8.92
N HIS A 208 8.22 22.10 9.08
CA HIS A 208 7.37 21.86 10.24
C HIS A 208 7.03 20.39 10.45
N LYS A 209 6.78 19.62 9.36
CA LYS A 209 6.53 18.18 9.48
C LYS A 209 7.74 17.39 10.00
N ALA A 210 8.95 17.85 9.72
CA ALA A 210 10.16 17.23 10.27
C ALA A 210 10.30 17.53 11.77
N LEU A 211 9.89 18.72 12.23
CA LEU A 211 9.85 19.06 13.66
C LEU A 211 8.80 18.24 14.43
N GLU A 212 7.66 17.93 13.81
CA GLU A 212 6.66 17.03 14.41
C GLU A 212 7.27 15.65 14.68
N VAL A 213 8.01 15.09 13.71
CA VAL A 213 8.71 13.81 13.88
C VAL A 213 9.80 13.89 14.95
N GLN A 214 10.55 15.00 15.01
CA GLN A 214 11.54 15.24 16.08
C GLN A 214 10.90 15.23 17.48
N SER A 215 9.66 15.68 17.61
CA SER A 215 8.98 15.66 18.92
C SER A 215 8.72 14.24 19.45
N VAL A 216 8.78 13.23 18.57
CA VAL A 216 8.51 11.81 18.89
C VAL A 216 9.81 11.00 18.96
N PHE A 217 10.80 11.37 18.15
CA PHE A 217 12.07 10.64 18.01
C PHE A 217 13.24 11.58 18.34
N ASP A 218 14.25 11.05 19.02
CA ASP A 218 15.51 11.78 19.29
C ASP A 218 16.39 11.80 18.02
N VAL A 219 16.14 12.79 17.16
CA VAL A 219 16.81 12.94 15.85
C VAL A 219 17.14 14.40 15.55
N ASN A 220 18.15 14.62 14.71
CA ASN A 220 18.50 15.95 14.22
C ASN A 220 17.58 16.34 13.04
N VAL A 221 17.13 17.60 13.02
CA VAL A 221 16.35 18.16 11.91
C VAL A 221 17.13 19.27 11.24
N ILE A 222 17.20 19.22 9.91
CA ILE A 222 17.84 20.27 9.10
C ILE A 222 16.86 20.82 8.05
N ASN A 223 17.14 22.03 7.59
CA ASN A 223 16.43 22.61 6.46
C ASN A 223 16.71 21.81 5.18
N PHE A 224 15.68 21.62 4.35
CA PHE A 224 15.75 20.83 3.12
C PHE A 224 16.77 21.35 2.10
N GLU A 225 17.03 22.65 2.09
CA GLU A 225 18.03 23.28 1.25
C GLU A 225 19.46 22.81 1.56
N LYS A 226 19.71 22.32 2.78
CA LYS A 226 21.01 21.76 3.21
C LYS A 226 21.18 20.28 2.87
N LYS A 227 20.25 19.68 2.14
CA LYS A 227 20.22 18.23 1.84
C LYS A 227 21.52 17.71 1.21
N TYR A 228 22.14 18.46 0.31
CA TYR A 228 23.39 18.06 -0.35
C TYR A 228 24.58 18.04 0.61
N LEU A 229 24.73 19.07 1.44
CA LEU A 229 25.77 19.11 2.47
C LEU A 229 25.58 17.98 3.48
N ALA A 230 24.33 17.77 3.91
CA ALA A 230 24.02 16.68 4.83
C ALA A 230 24.29 15.31 4.19
N ALA A 231 23.94 15.10 2.92
CA ALA A 231 24.24 13.85 2.22
C ALA A 231 25.76 13.57 2.18
N ALA A 232 26.60 14.61 1.97
CA ALA A 232 28.05 14.47 1.98
C ALA A 232 28.65 14.17 3.37
N GLU A 233 27.98 14.55 4.45
CA GLU A 233 28.41 14.32 5.83
C GLU A 233 27.97 12.95 6.38
N ASN A 234 26.88 12.37 5.85
CA ASN A 234 26.32 11.12 6.31
C ASN A 234 26.90 9.90 5.56
N ASP A 235 26.80 8.71 6.14
CA ASP A 235 27.32 7.46 5.57
C ASP A 235 26.23 6.73 4.79
N VAL A 236 24.99 6.82 5.26
CA VAL A 236 23.80 6.22 4.66
C VAL A 236 22.76 7.31 4.39
N ILE A 237 22.27 7.36 3.18
CA ILE A 237 21.24 8.29 2.76
C ILE A 237 20.01 7.49 2.30
N ILE A 238 18.88 7.69 2.97
CA ILE A 238 17.62 7.01 2.64
C ILE A 238 16.65 8.07 2.13
N SER A 239 16.21 7.96 0.89
CA SER A 239 15.22 8.87 0.31
C SER A 239 13.87 8.19 0.19
N VAL A 240 12.83 8.87 0.71
CA VAL A 240 11.45 8.37 0.82
C VAL A 240 10.47 9.53 0.61
N THR A 241 10.72 10.36 -0.43
CA THR A 241 9.83 11.49 -0.68
C THR A 241 8.78 11.16 -1.74
N SER A 242 7.80 12.02 -1.89
CA SER A 242 6.81 12.00 -2.97
C SER A 242 7.09 13.12 -3.99
N ALA A 243 8.35 13.51 -4.15
CA ALA A 243 8.72 14.55 -5.09
C ALA A 243 8.52 14.05 -6.54
N PRO A 244 7.99 14.89 -7.45
CA PRO A 244 7.83 14.50 -8.85
C PRO A 244 9.13 14.61 -9.67
N HIS A 245 10.25 15.00 -9.06
CA HIS A 245 11.54 15.25 -9.68
C HIS A 245 12.67 14.80 -8.74
N LEU A 246 13.88 14.67 -9.27
CA LEU A 246 15.06 14.32 -8.49
C LEU A 246 15.26 15.27 -7.31
N VAL A 247 15.51 14.71 -6.15
CA VAL A 247 15.82 15.41 -4.89
C VAL A 247 17.33 15.62 -4.76
N LEU A 248 18.13 14.60 -5.14
CA LEU A 248 19.58 14.66 -5.19
C LEU A 248 20.05 14.40 -6.63
N THR A 249 20.63 15.42 -7.26
CA THR A 249 21.23 15.34 -8.59
C THR A 249 22.73 15.05 -8.49
N LYS A 250 23.28 14.34 -9.46
CA LYS A 250 24.73 14.06 -9.53
C LYS A 250 25.55 15.34 -9.61
N GLU A 251 25.10 16.30 -10.43
CA GLU A 251 25.80 17.57 -10.67
C GLU A 251 26.04 18.36 -9.36
N GLU A 252 25.03 18.42 -8.48
CA GLU A 252 25.14 19.20 -7.24
C GLU A 252 25.78 18.39 -6.10
N LEU A 253 25.60 17.07 -6.08
CA LEU A 253 26.07 16.23 -4.98
C LEU A 253 27.55 15.82 -5.14
N LEU A 254 27.98 15.37 -6.32
CA LEU A 254 29.29 14.78 -6.53
C LEU A 254 30.47 15.69 -6.11
N PRO A 255 30.42 17.03 -6.36
CA PRO A 255 31.50 17.94 -5.92
C PRO A 255 31.67 18.03 -4.40
N LEU A 256 30.65 17.65 -3.61
CA LEU A 256 30.65 17.72 -2.15
C LEU A 256 31.11 16.41 -1.50
N LEU A 257 31.09 15.31 -2.23
CA LEU A 257 31.47 14.01 -1.70
C LEU A 257 33.00 13.87 -1.56
N LYS A 258 33.41 13.21 -0.46
CA LYS A 258 34.82 12.90 -0.23
C LYS A 258 35.19 11.62 -0.97
N ARG A 259 36.31 11.61 -1.68
CA ARG A 259 36.78 10.47 -2.47
C ARG A 259 37.19 9.26 -1.63
N ASP A 260 37.64 9.50 -0.43
CA ASP A 260 38.11 8.49 0.53
C ASP A 260 37.06 7.95 1.46
N LYS A 261 35.78 8.42 1.29
CA LYS A 261 34.63 7.98 2.06
C LYS A 261 33.66 7.17 1.17
N LYS A 262 33.22 6.03 1.69
CA LYS A 262 32.17 5.23 1.06
C LYS A 262 30.78 5.71 1.47
N TYR A 263 29.87 5.80 0.52
CA TYR A 263 28.49 6.25 0.71
C TYR A 263 27.51 5.17 0.28
N THR A 264 26.45 5.01 1.03
CA THR A 264 25.35 4.12 0.68
C THR A 264 24.06 4.92 0.52
N PHE A 265 23.48 4.88 -0.65
CA PHE A 265 22.21 5.52 -0.97
C PHE A 265 21.13 4.47 -1.16
N LEU A 266 19.98 4.70 -0.55
CA LEU A 266 18.79 3.89 -0.73
C LEU A 266 17.64 4.79 -1.19
N ASP A 267 17.20 4.64 -2.43
CA ASP A 267 16.10 5.36 -3.03
C ASP A 267 14.83 4.50 -3.01
N LEU A 268 13.92 4.81 -2.12
CA LEU A 268 12.61 4.15 -1.97
C LEU A 268 11.47 4.98 -2.56
N ALA A 269 11.78 6.07 -3.28
CA ALA A 269 10.79 6.94 -3.89
C ALA A 269 10.36 6.46 -5.28
N MET A 270 9.14 6.83 -5.65
CA MET A 270 8.63 6.68 -7.01
C MET A 270 7.77 7.91 -7.36
N PRO A 271 8.20 8.72 -8.36
CA PRO A 271 9.44 8.61 -9.15
C PRO A 271 10.71 8.70 -8.29
N ARG A 272 11.87 8.35 -8.87
CA ARG A 272 13.15 8.37 -8.16
C ARG A 272 13.48 9.74 -7.59
N ASP A 273 14.02 9.75 -6.39
CA ASP A 273 14.54 10.95 -5.73
C ASP A 273 16.03 11.18 -6.04
N ILE A 274 16.79 10.10 -6.31
CA ILE A 274 18.24 10.12 -6.43
C ILE A 274 18.65 9.84 -7.87
N ASP A 275 19.55 10.65 -8.40
CA ASP A 275 20.07 10.51 -9.75
C ASP A 275 20.79 9.17 -9.92
N SER A 276 20.31 8.35 -10.84
CA SER A 276 20.87 7.02 -11.09
C SER A 276 22.31 7.03 -11.62
N GLU A 277 22.79 8.14 -12.20
CA GLU A 277 24.17 8.27 -12.66
C GLU A 277 25.19 8.27 -11.51
N LEU A 278 24.77 8.51 -10.27
CA LEU A 278 25.62 8.36 -9.08
C LEU A 278 26.13 6.93 -8.89
N SER A 279 25.43 5.92 -9.39
CA SER A 279 25.86 4.52 -9.32
C SER A 279 27.15 4.22 -10.12
N SER A 280 27.58 5.13 -10.98
CA SER A 280 28.83 4.98 -11.74
C SER A 280 30.08 5.32 -10.93
N GLU A 281 29.94 5.91 -9.73
CA GLU A 281 31.06 6.32 -8.88
C GLU A 281 31.53 5.17 -7.97
N GLU A 282 32.83 4.89 -7.90
CA GLU A 282 33.39 3.75 -7.18
C GLU A 282 33.13 3.76 -5.66
N ASN A 283 32.97 4.95 -5.09
CA ASN A 283 32.71 5.13 -3.67
C ASN A 283 31.24 5.26 -3.29
N ILE A 284 30.32 5.00 -4.24
CA ILE A 284 28.88 5.09 -4.05
C ILE A 284 28.21 3.73 -4.33
N ASP A 285 27.53 3.20 -3.33
CA ASP A 285 26.56 2.12 -3.50
C ASP A 285 25.16 2.74 -3.57
N LEU A 286 24.52 2.71 -4.73
CA LEU A 286 23.16 3.21 -4.93
C LEU A 286 22.20 2.05 -5.16
N PHE A 287 21.25 1.92 -4.26
CA PHE A 287 20.17 0.92 -4.30
C PHE A 287 18.81 1.59 -4.46
N ASN A 288 17.88 0.88 -5.06
CA ASN A 288 16.54 1.37 -5.32
C ASN A 288 15.47 0.31 -4.96
N LEU A 289 14.19 0.65 -5.16
CA LEU A 289 13.06 -0.24 -4.90
C LEU A 289 13.19 -1.60 -5.63
N ASP A 290 13.71 -1.62 -6.87
CA ASP A 290 13.84 -2.87 -7.63
C ASP A 290 14.86 -3.82 -6.98
N ASP A 291 15.92 -3.29 -6.37
CA ASP A 291 16.92 -4.08 -5.66
C ASP A 291 16.34 -4.67 -4.38
N ILE A 292 15.56 -3.88 -3.65
CA ILE A 292 14.79 -4.37 -2.49
C ILE A 292 13.80 -5.45 -2.90
N TRP A 293 13.10 -5.27 -4.03
CA TRP A 293 12.15 -6.27 -4.56
C TRP A 293 12.82 -7.57 -4.99
N LYS A 294 14.05 -7.54 -5.51
CA LYS A 294 14.81 -8.79 -5.82
C LYS A 294 15.07 -9.62 -4.57
N VAL A 295 15.45 -8.97 -3.46
CA VAL A 295 15.65 -9.67 -2.17
C VAL A 295 14.32 -10.18 -1.61
N TYR A 296 13.26 -9.38 -1.70
CA TYR A 296 11.92 -9.77 -1.31
C TYR A 296 11.43 -10.99 -2.08
N ASN A 297 11.61 -11.01 -3.41
CA ASN A 297 11.17 -12.10 -4.28
C ASN A 297 11.86 -13.44 -3.98
N LYS A 298 13.08 -13.44 -3.45
CA LYS A 298 13.73 -14.66 -2.93
C LYS A 298 12.94 -15.31 -1.77
N ASN A 299 12.20 -14.49 -1.00
CA ASN A 299 11.40 -14.96 0.13
C ASN A 299 9.92 -15.19 -0.23
N LEU A 300 9.48 -14.82 -1.46
CA LEU A 300 8.10 -14.94 -1.91
C LEU A 300 7.58 -16.37 -1.91
N LYS A 301 8.39 -17.33 -2.34
CA LYS A 301 7.96 -18.73 -2.45
C LYS A 301 7.46 -19.28 -1.11
N THR A 302 8.19 -18.98 -0.04
CA THR A 302 7.79 -19.38 1.33
C THR A 302 6.51 -18.65 1.78
N ARG A 303 6.28 -17.44 1.31
CA ARG A 303 5.12 -16.64 1.65
C ARG A 303 3.87 -17.08 0.91
N ASP A 304 3.99 -17.39 -0.38
CA ASP A 304 2.90 -17.95 -1.17
C ASP A 304 2.48 -19.31 -0.64
N GLU A 305 3.42 -20.19 -0.27
CA GLU A 305 3.16 -21.47 0.40
C GLU A 305 2.43 -21.28 1.73
N LEU A 306 2.82 -20.27 2.52
CA LEU A 306 2.15 -19.95 3.78
C LEU A 306 0.74 -19.43 3.54
N MET A 307 0.54 -18.50 2.57
CA MET A 307 -0.77 -17.98 2.20
C MET A 307 -1.71 -19.13 1.78
N GLU A 308 -1.21 -20.03 0.95
CA GLU A 308 -1.99 -21.16 0.42
C GLU A 308 -2.37 -22.14 1.56
N SER A 309 -1.44 -22.43 2.48
CA SER A 309 -1.72 -23.35 3.60
C SER A 309 -2.83 -22.87 4.55
N TYR A 310 -3.12 -21.56 4.54
CA TYR A 310 -4.21 -20.96 5.33
C TYR A 310 -5.42 -20.54 4.48
N SER A 311 -5.44 -20.82 3.19
CA SER A 311 -6.56 -20.49 2.28
C SER A 311 -7.89 -21.11 2.72
N PHE A 312 -7.85 -22.25 3.40
CA PHE A 312 -9.04 -22.92 3.96
C PHE A 312 -9.86 -22.00 4.89
N LEU A 313 -9.26 -20.95 5.46
CA LEU A 313 -9.99 -19.96 6.26
C LEU A 313 -10.95 -19.14 5.41
N ILE A 314 -10.61 -18.90 4.13
CA ILE A 314 -11.46 -18.21 3.17
C ILE A 314 -12.66 -19.09 2.86
N ASP A 315 -12.45 -20.37 2.53
CA ASP A 315 -13.52 -21.34 2.25
C ASP A 315 -14.49 -21.45 3.43
N LYS A 316 -13.93 -21.54 4.64
CA LYS A 316 -14.73 -21.58 5.87
C LYS A 316 -15.56 -20.32 6.05
N GLN A 317 -15.02 -19.16 5.73
CA GLN A 317 -15.75 -17.89 5.82
C GLN A 317 -16.82 -17.77 4.74
N MET A 318 -16.58 -18.28 3.53
CA MET A 318 -17.59 -18.38 2.47
C MET A 318 -18.77 -19.26 2.89
N ILE A 319 -18.50 -20.43 3.47
CA ILE A 319 -19.56 -21.31 4.04
C ILE A 319 -20.37 -20.56 5.11
N ASN A 320 -19.72 -19.82 5.99
CA ASN A 320 -20.40 -19.04 7.04
C ASN A 320 -21.24 -17.88 6.45
N LEU A 321 -20.76 -17.25 5.37
CA LEU A 321 -21.50 -16.20 4.66
C LEU A 321 -22.77 -16.77 4.03
N LYS A 322 -22.68 -17.88 3.29
CA LYS A 322 -23.81 -18.57 2.66
C LYS A 322 -24.87 -18.99 3.67
N LYS A 323 -24.46 -19.61 4.78
CA LYS A 323 -25.37 -19.99 5.87
C LYS A 323 -26.10 -18.78 6.46
N TRP A 324 -25.41 -17.63 6.56
CA TRP A 324 -26.03 -16.41 7.07
C TRP A 324 -27.14 -15.91 6.13
N PHE A 325 -26.88 -15.88 4.80
CA PHE A 325 -27.89 -15.47 3.82
C PHE A 325 -29.05 -16.45 3.76
N GLN A 326 -28.79 -17.76 3.76
CA GLN A 326 -29.81 -18.79 3.79
C GLN A 326 -30.76 -18.66 5.01
N TYR A 327 -30.17 -18.49 6.20
CA TYR A 327 -30.93 -18.26 7.42
C TYR A 327 -31.77 -16.97 7.39
N TYR A 328 -31.24 -15.94 6.73
CA TYR A 328 -31.95 -14.67 6.58
C TYR A 328 -33.13 -14.79 5.61
N GLU A 329 -33.00 -15.55 4.54
CA GLU A 329 -34.08 -15.82 3.57
C GLU A 329 -35.21 -16.64 4.20
N GLU A 330 -34.90 -17.67 4.96
CA GLU A 330 -35.87 -18.53 5.67
C GLU A 330 -36.72 -17.75 6.70
N ARG A 331 -36.22 -16.61 7.19
CA ARG A 331 -36.94 -15.76 8.15
C ARG A 331 -37.72 -14.60 7.53
N LYS A 332 -37.68 -14.44 6.21
CA LYS A 332 -38.48 -13.47 5.46
C LYS A 332 -39.91 -13.94 5.17
N ILE A 333 -40.29 -15.15 5.64
CA ILE A 333 -41.62 -15.73 5.53
C ILE A 333 -42.46 -15.29 6.77
#